data_8447bfdff2710255b1456ad2f0c0551c
#
_entry.id   8447bfdff2710255b1456ad2f0c0551c
#
_cell.length_a   1.000
_cell.length_b   1.000
_cell.length_c   1.000
_cell.angle_alpha   90.00
_cell.angle_beta   90.00
_cell.angle_gamma   90.00
#
_symmetry.space_group_name_H-M   'P 1'
#
loop_
_entity.id
_entity.type
_entity.pdbx_description
1 polymer ?
#
loop_
_entity_poly.entity_id
_entity_poly.type
_entity_poly.pdbx_seq_one_letter_code
_entity_poly.pdbx_strand_id
1 'polypeptide(L)'
;MTAALLLPRNAPFSLEEIGLLNQVVSRTTPLQRSWLAGFFAGFDAAQGAQAVPATVARPQAALTVLYATESGNAESLAMKAKKAARKHGLDARVIDMADADMGLLAKTKNLIVYASTWGEGEPPGRAADFYHALMSDAAPRLDGVRFAVLALGDTSYTQFCATGRAIDARLEALGASRVSDRIDLDLDFAKQAVGWTQGALTKLAPADVPSASVKTVVHVDFKSPAQAANEQEDAAEPLYTAQTPLEAEITTLINLNGTGSTRETWHIELATGAPGFDYLPGDAIGVMPENDPELAAEVAEAAGLGSQAAVMKKLRQSYDVTTLSRPLVQAYAKLTGRADVAKLMEPDAFAKFAADRQLVDLLQAFPEKLSADQLFGLLRPLPGRLYSVASSLKAHPGEAHLLVGAVRWDSHGKARKGVASSHLGDRRRIGEAAKIYVKPNRHFRLPVDDARPIIMIGSGTGVAPYRAFVEERVETGATGRSWLFFGERNYTFDFLYQLDWQDYLASAALTRIDVAFSRDQPEKIYVQQRLWQRRTELREWIEDGAHLYVCGDEKGMARDVDQMLVKILGEPLKGGDEAGRAKLKEMTRDGRYQRDVY
;
A
#
# COMPACT_ATOMS: atom_id res chain seq x y z
N MET A 1 29.73 -15.49 13.57
CA MET A 1 29.51 -16.67 14.44
C MET A 1 28.01 -16.77 14.65
N THR A 2 27.32 -17.65 13.90
CA THR A 2 25.89 -17.91 14.06
C THR A 2 25.64 -18.50 15.45
N ALA A 3 24.80 -17.84 16.25
CA ALA A 3 24.38 -18.37 17.54
C ALA A 3 23.73 -19.75 17.34
N ALA A 4 24.30 -20.77 17.98
CA ALA A 4 23.75 -22.13 17.91
C ALA A 4 22.34 -22.11 18.54
N LEU A 5 21.34 -22.51 17.77
CA LEU A 5 19.99 -22.77 18.28
C LEU A 5 20.08 -23.88 19.33
N LEU A 6 19.94 -23.50 20.60
CA LEU A 6 19.92 -24.44 21.72
C LEU A 6 18.47 -24.86 21.99
N LEU A 7 18.25 -26.13 22.32
CA LEU A 7 16.94 -26.62 22.75
C LEU A 7 16.48 -25.87 24.02
N PRO A 8 15.24 -25.40 24.06
CA PRO A 8 14.73 -24.67 25.20
C PRO A 8 14.61 -25.59 26.43
N ARG A 9 14.76 -25.02 27.64
CA ARG A 9 14.74 -25.77 28.92
C ARG A 9 13.40 -26.46 29.21
N ASN A 10 12.35 -26.10 28.53
CA ASN A 10 11.02 -26.74 28.62
C ASN A 10 10.76 -27.80 27.52
N ALA A 11 11.79 -28.21 26.81
CA ALA A 11 11.71 -29.37 25.90
C ALA A 11 11.37 -30.64 26.71
N PRO A 12 10.64 -31.61 26.13
CA PRO A 12 10.17 -32.82 26.83
C PRO A 12 11.30 -33.84 27.06
N PHE A 13 12.45 -33.38 27.53
CA PHE A 13 13.66 -34.16 27.79
C PHE A 13 14.25 -33.74 29.14
N SER A 14 14.99 -34.64 29.81
CA SER A 14 15.76 -34.31 30.99
C SER A 14 16.88 -33.31 30.67
N LEU A 15 17.40 -32.60 31.68
CA LEU A 15 18.49 -31.63 31.49
C LEU A 15 19.76 -32.26 30.89
N GLU A 16 20.02 -33.55 31.21
CA GLU A 16 21.14 -34.30 30.66
C GLU A 16 20.94 -34.60 29.17
N GLU A 17 19.74 -35.06 28.78
CA GLU A 17 19.35 -35.29 27.39
C GLU A 17 19.37 -34.01 26.55
N ILE A 18 18.89 -32.88 27.10
CA ILE A 18 19.00 -31.57 26.46
C ILE A 18 20.45 -31.21 26.19
N GLY A 19 21.36 -31.50 27.12
CA GLY A 19 22.79 -31.29 26.96
C GLY A 19 23.36 -32.12 25.79
N LEU A 20 23.03 -33.40 25.70
CA LEU A 20 23.46 -34.29 24.62
C LEU A 20 22.90 -33.87 23.26
N LEU A 21 21.62 -33.56 23.19
CA LEU A 21 20.95 -33.09 21.97
C LEU A 21 21.55 -31.77 21.47
N ASN A 22 21.85 -30.84 22.36
CA ASN A 22 22.52 -29.59 21.99
C ASN A 22 23.93 -29.81 21.44
N GLN A 23 24.66 -30.82 21.95
CA GLN A 23 25.95 -31.21 21.36
C GLN A 23 25.79 -31.77 19.95
N VAL A 24 24.77 -32.60 19.70
CA VAL A 24 24.48 -33.11 18.37
C VAL A 24 24.10 -31.98 17.43
N VAL A 25 23.17 -31.09 17.81
CA VAL A 25 22.72 -29.96 16.99
C VAL A 25 23.88 -29.01 16.65
N SER A 26 24.78 -28.74 17.60
CA SER A 26 25.91 -27.83 17.37
C SER A 26 27.00 -28.42 16.44
N ARG A 27 27.12 -29.74 16.35
CA ARG A 27 28.14 -30.43 15.56
C ARG A 27 27.67 -30.93 14.19
N THR A 28 26.37 -30.89 13.91
CA THR A 28 25.78 -31.39 12.67
C THR A 28 25.52 -30.27 11.66
N THR A 29 25.68 -30.59 10.37
CA THR A 29 25.29 -29.73 9.26
C THR A 29 23.77 -29.76 9.06
N PRO A 30 23.18 -28.78 8.35
CA PRO A 30 21.74 -28.79 8.01
C PRO A 30 21.30 -30.09 7.34
N LEU A 31 22.11 -30.64 6.42
CA LEU A 31 21.83 -31.90 5.72
C LEU A 31 21.79 -33.10 6.68
N GLN A 32 22.74 -33.17 7.62
CA GLN A 32 22.75 -34.24 8.63
C GLN A 32 21.56 -34.15 9.58
N ARG A 33 21.13 -32.95 9.95
CA ARG A 33 19.90 -32.77 10.76
C ARG A 33 18.64 -33.18 10.02
N SER A 34 18.53 -32.85 8.72
CA SER A 34 17.43 -33.32 7.87
C SER A 34 17.39 -34.84 7.74
N TRP A 35 18.55 -35.48 7.60
CA TRP A 35 18.67 -36.92 7.54
C TRP A 35 18.22 -37.60 8.85
N LEU A 36 18.67 -37.07 10.01
CA LEU A 36 18.26 -37.57 11.33
C LEU A 36 16.74 -37.44 11.54
N ALA A 37 16.14 -36.33 11.13
CA ALA A 37 14.67 -36.14 11.21
C ALA A 37 13.92 -37.21 10.39
N GLY A 38 14.38 -37.48 9.16
CA GLY A 38 13.82 -38.56 8.34
C GLY A 38 14.02 -39.95 8.92
N PHE A 39 15.20 -40.21 9.52
CA PHE A 39 15.49 -41.46 10.18
C PHE A 39 14.57 -41.73 11.37
N PHE A 40 14.36 -40.76 12.26
CA PHE A 40 13.46 -40.88 13.40
C PHE A 40 12.01 -41.09 12.96
N ALA A 41 11.53 -40.35 11.95
CA ALA A 41 10.20 -40.55 11.38
C ALA A 41 10.00 -41.95 10.80
N GLY A 42 11.01 -42.49 10.12
CA GLY A 42 11.00 -43.86 9.60
C GLY A 42 11.07 -44.93 10.70
N PHE A 43 11.85 -44.66 11.76
CA PHE A 43 11.99 -45.56 12.92
C PHE A 43 10.67 -45.69 13.69
N ASP A 44 9.96 -44.58 13.92
CA ASP A 44 8.65 -44.58 14.57
C ASP A 44 7.60 -45.33 13.73
N ALA A 45 7.63 -45.14 12.39
CA ALA A 45 6.76 -45.87 11.48
C ALA A 45 7.03 -47.38 11.47
N ALA A 46 8.29 -47.83 11.64
CA ALA A 46 8.69 -49.23 11.65
C ALA A 46 8.38 -49.95 12.98
N GLN A 47 8.30 -49.22 14.10
CA GLN A 47 7.99 -49.78 15.41
C GLN A 47 6.50 -50.00 15.71
N GLY A 48 5.61 -49.73 14.74
CA GLY A 48 4.18 -49.93 14.93
C GLY A 48 3.62 -49.14 16.09
N ALA A 49 4.13 -47.91 16.31
CA ALA A 49 3.54 -47.00 17.26
C ALA A 49 2.04 -46.95 16.99
N GLN A 50 1.24 -47.37 18.00
CA GLN A 50 -0.22 -47.27 17.90
C GLN A 50 -0.53 -45.90 17.33
N ALA A 51 -1.12 -45.87 16.13
CA ALA A 51 -1.52 -44.64 15.48
C ALA A 51 -2.29 -43.84 16.52
N VAL A 52 -1.68 -42.78 17.00
CA VAL A 52 -2.44 -41.68 17.62
C VAL A 52 -3.54 -41.44 16.59
N PRO A 53 -4.84 -41.63 16.93
CA PRO A 53 -5.87 -41.53 15.91
C PRO A 53 -5.60 -40.25 15.17
N ALA A 54 -5.30 -40.37 13.87
CA ALA A 54 -5.13 -39.24 13.00
C ALA A 54 -6.34 -38.39 13.30
N THR A 55 -6.13 -37.20 13.84
CA THR A 55 -7.22 -36.27 14.06
C THR A 55 -7.85 -36.14 12.71
N VAL A 56 -9.00 -36.80 12.54
CA VAL A 56 -9.79 -36.75 11.31
C VAL A 56 -9.89 -35.28 11.02
N ALA A 57 -9.26 -34.85 9.92
CA ALA A 57 -9.27 -33.46 9.52
C ALA A 57 -10.75 -33.08 9.48
N ARG A 58 -11.19 -32.28 10.47
CA ARG A 58 -12.59 -31.88 10.55
C ARG A 58 -12.87 -31.14 9.27
N PRO A 59 -13.99 -31.45 8.57
CA PRO A 59 -14.32 -30.76 7.34
C PRO A 59 -14.40 -29.26 7.65
N GLN A 60 -13.45 -28.50 7.12
CA GLN A 60 -13.44 -27.06 7.24
C GLN A 60 -14.45 -26.50 6.23
N ALA A 61 -15.29 -25.56 6.66
CA ALA A 61 -16.18 -24.89 5.73
C ALA A 61 -15.36 -23.94 4.85
N ALA A 62 -15.62 -23.97 3.54
CA ALA A 62 -14.94 -23.07 2.60
C ALA A 62 -15.32 -21.61 2.85
N LEU A 63 -14.33 -20.74 2.84
CA LEU A 63 -14.44 -19.28 2.95
C LEU A 63 -13.71 -18.64 1.76
N THR A 64 -14.41 -17.80 1.01
CA THR A 64 -13.79 -16.92 0.02
C THR A 64 -13.52 -15.57 0.67
N VAL A 65 -12.31 -15.07 0.56
CA VAL A 65 -11.91 -13.73 1.01
C VAL A 65 -11.50 -12.94 -0.23
N LEU A 66 -12.33 -11.98 -0.62
CA LEU A 66 -12.03 -11.07 -1.73
C LEU A 66 -11.41 -9.78 -1.20
N TYR A 67 -10.46 -9.23 -1.93
CA TYR A 67 -9.95 -7.90 -1.62
C TYR A 67 -9.83 -7.02 -2.87
N ALA A 68 -10.01 -5.71 -2.64
CA ALA A 68 -9.76 -4.63 -3.60
C ALA A 68 -8.81 -3.63 -2.94
N THR A 69 -7.63 -3.43 -3.51
CA THR A 69 -6.59 -2.59 -2.92
C THR A 69 -5.74 -1.88 -3.97
N GLU A 70 -5.34 -0.65 -3.69
CA GLU A 70 -4.29 0.06 -4.43
C GLU A 70 -2.98 0.04 -3.61
N SER A 71 -3.07 0.36 -2.32
CA SER A 71 -1.92 0.49 -1.41
C SER A 71 -1.57 -0.78 -0.64
N GLY A 72 -2.18 -1.94 -0.94
CA GLY A 72 -1.96 -3.23 -0.25
C GLY A 72 -2.59 -3.35 1.14
N ASN A 73 -3.37 -2.36 1.62
CA ASN A 73 -3.97 -2.41 2.95
C ASN A 73 -5.06 -3.49 3.06
N ALA A 74 -5.99 -3.55 2.09
CA ALA A 74 -7.05 -4.56 2.07
C ALA A 74 -6.47 -5.97 1.85
N GLU A 75 -5.43 -6.13 1.04
CA GLU A 75 -4.70 -7.39 0.87
C GLU A 75 -4.11 -7.87 2.21
N SER A 76 -3.40 -7.00 2.93
CA SER A 76 -2.81 -7.31 4.24
C SER A 76 -3.87 -7.81 5.23
N LEU A 77 -5.05 -7.16 5.27
CA LEU A 77 -6.17 -7.60 6.10
C LEU A 77 -6.73 -8.95 5.66
N ALA A 78 -6.87 -9.19 4.36
CA ALA A 78 -7.35 -10.44 3.80
C ALA A 78 -6.40 -11.62 4.15
N MET A 79 -5.08 -11.39 4.08
CA MET A 79 -4.08 -12.39 4.47
C MET A 79 -4.11 -12.68 5.98
N LYS A 80 -4.29 -11.66 6.83
CA LYS A 80 -4.48 -11.83 8.28
C LYS A 80 -5.78 -12.60 8.58
N ALA A 81 -6.86 -12.33 7.84
CA ALA A 81 -8.11 -13.08 7.95
C ALA A 81 -7.93 -14.56 7.58
N LYS A 82 -7.17 -14.90 6.53
CA LYS A 82 -6.83 -16.29 6.16
C LYS A 82 -6.15 -17.03 7.31
N LYS A 83 -5.14 -16.40 7.94
CA LYS A 83 -4.46 -16.99 9.11
C LYS A 83 -5.43 -17.21 10.29
N ALA A 84 -6.32 -16.25 10.54
CA ALA A 84 -7.30 -16.34 11.62
C ALA A 84 -8.41 -17.36 11.35
N ALA A 85 -8.85 -17.53 10.10
CA ALA A 85 -9.98 -18.38 9.68
C ALA A 85 -9.83 -19.84 10.13
N ARG A 86 -8.61 -20.38 10.09
CA ARG A 86 -8.30 -21.76 10.52
C ARG A 86 -8.73 -22.04 11.97
N LYS A 87 -8.61 -21.04 12.87
CA LYS A 87 -9.03 -21.15 14.28
C LYS A 87 -10.54 -21.24 14.44
N HIS A 88 -11.29 -20.81 13.42
CA HIS A 88 -12.75 -20.83 13.37
C HIS A 88 -13.31 -22.01 12.54
N GLY A 89 -12.46 -22.98 12.15
CA GLY A 89 -12.90 -24.12 11.33
C GLY A 89 -13.25 -23.74 9.89
N LEU A 90 -12.62 -22.67 9.37
CA LEU A 90 -12.81 -22.18 8.01
C LEU A 90 -11.53 -22.39 7.19
N ASP A 91 -11.68 -22.91 5.96
CA ASP A 91 -10.62 -22.97 4.96
C ASP A 91 -10.75 -21.74 4.03
N ALA A 92 -9.88 -20.77 4.23
CA ALA A 92 -9.96 -19.48 3.56
C ALA A 92 -9.07 -19.41 2.31
N ARG A 93 -9.70 -19.13 1.17
CA ARG A 93 -9.02 -18.76 -0.08
C ARG A 93 -9.08 -17.24 -0.25
N VAL A 94 -7.91 -16.59 -0.28
CA VAL A 94 -7.77 -15.15 -0.55
C VAL A 94 -7.60 -14.94 -2.05
N ILE A 95 -8.35 -14.00 -2.61
CA ILE A 95 -8.37 -13.73 -4.06
C ILE A 95 -8.45 -12.22 -4.27
N ASP A 96 -7.57 -11.69 -5.11
CA ASP A 96 -7.68 -10.32 -5.64
C ASP A 96 -8.94 -10.21 -6.51
N MET A 97 -9.70 -9.14 -6.39
CA MET A 97 -10.84 -8.90 -7.27
C MET A 97 -10.45 -8.80 -8.75
N ALA A 98 -9.19 -8.49 -9.05
CA ALA A 98 -8.66 -8.54 -10.41
C ALA A 98 -8.69 -9.95 -11.02
N ASP A 99 -8.59 -10.99 -10.19
CA ASP A 99 -8.54 -12.41 -10.57
C ASP A 99 -9.87 -13.13 -10.34
N ALA A 100 -10.89 -12.42 -9.85
CA ALA A 100 -12.21 -12.96 -9.56
C ALA A 100 -13.19 -12.72 -10.70
N ASP A 101 -14.15 -13.64 -10.86
CA ASP A 101 -15.27 -13.50 -11.79
C ASP A 101 -16.63 -13.74 -11.11
N MET A 102 -17.70 -13.46 -11.82
CA MET A 102 -19.06 -13.67 -11.31
C MET A 102 -19.39 -15.17 -11.12
N GLY A 103 -18.73 -16.06 -11.86
CA GLY A 103 -18.89 -17.51 -11.70
C GLY A 103 -18.30 -18.03 -10.38
N LEU A 104 -17.18 -17.47 -9.94
CA LEU A 104 -16.60 -17.71 -8.62
C LEU A 104 -17.56 -17.25 -7.52
N LEU A 105 -18.09 -16.04 -7.66
CA LEU A 105 -18.99 -15.44 -6.67
C LEU A 105 -20.28 -16.26 -6.51
N ALA A 106 -20.87 -16.73 -7.62
CA ALA A 106 -22.06 -17.57 -7.62
C ALA A 106 -21.87 -18.95 -6.94
N LYS A 107 -20.63 -19.46 -6.90
CA LYS A 107 -20.29 -20.74 -6.24
C LYS A 107 -19.87 -20.59 -4.78
N THR A 108 -19.70 -19.36 -4.31
CA THR A 108 -19.25 -19.05 -2.94
C THR A 108 -20.41 -19.23 -1.96
N LYS A 109 -20.13 -19.83 -0.80
CA LYS A 109 -21.09 -19.98 0.30
C LYS A 109 -20.84 -19.00 1.43
N ASN A 110 -19.57 -18.80 1.81
CA ASN A 110 -19.16 -17.84 2.83
C ASN A 110 -18.17 -16.85 2.20
N LEU A 111 -18.41 -15.57 2.38
CA LEU A 111 -17.67 -14.49 1.74
C LEU A 111 -17.28 -13.42 2.76
N ILE A 112 -16.02 -13.03 2.78
CA ILE A 112 -15.57 -11.78 3.39
C ILE A 112 -14.98 -10.91 2.29
N VAL A 113 -15.34 -9.62 2.30
CA VAL A 113 -14.82 -8.62 1.36
C VAL A 113 -14.07 -7.55 2.14
N TYR A 114 -12.83 -7.27 1.73
CA TYR A 114 -12.04 -6.11 2.14
C TYR A 114 -11.91 -5.18 0.95
N ALA A 115 -12.56 -4.03 0.98
CA ALA A 115 -12.60 -3.12 -0.16
C ALA A 115 -12.08 -1.73 0.21
N SER A 116 -10.98 -1.32 -0.42
CA SER A 116 -10.53 0.07 -0.38
C SER A 116 -11.33 0.91 -1.37
N THR A 117 -11.53 2.17 -1.01
CA THR A 117 -12.05 3.19 -1.92
C THR A 117 -10.88 4.05 -2.37
N TRP A 118 -10.85 4.38 -3.65
CA TRP A 118 -9.82 5.17 -4.28
C TRP A 118 -10.41 6.44 -4.89
N GLY A 119 -9.56 7.46 -5.10
CA GLY A 119 -9.97 8.70 -5.76
C GLY A 119 -11.21 9.34 -5.15
N GLU A 120 -12.18 9.70 -5.98
CA GLU A 120 -13.43 10.34 -5.58
C GLU A 120 -14.58 9.32 -5.32
N GLY A 121 -14.22 8.10 -4.96
CA GLY A 121 -15.21 7.05 -4.63
C GLY A 121 -15.14 5.82 -5.52
N GLU A 122 -14.16 5.77 -6.43
CA GLU A 122 -13.98 4.66 -7.36
C GLU A 122 -13.39 3.43 -6.65
N PRO A 123 -13.58 2.22 -7.21
CA PRO A 123 -12.82 1.05 -6.80
C PRO A 123 -11.34 1.19 -7.20
N PRO A 124 -10.40 0.53 -6.49
CA PRO A 124 -9.03 0.36 -6.96
C PRO A 124 -8.97 -0.09 -8.40
N GLY A 125 -8.04 0.47 -9.19
CA GLY A 125 -7.99 0.26 -10.64
C GLY A 125 -7.98 -1.21 -11.06
N ARG A 126 -7.27 -2.07 -10.33
CA ARG A 126 -7.24 -3.53 -10.54
C ARG A 126 -8.59 -4.22 -10.31
N ALA A 127 -9.41 -3.70 -9.39
CA ALA A 127 -10.71 -4.25 -9.02
C ALA A 127 -11.87 -3.72 -9.88
N ALA A 128 -11.63 -2.74 -10.75
CA ALA A 128 -12.68 -2.01 -11.46
C ALA A 128 -13.57 -2.92 -12.32
N ASP A 129 -13.00 -3.87 -13.05
CA ASP A 129 -13.77 -4.79 -13.90
C ASP A 129 -14.72 -5.68 -13.10
N PHE A 130 -14.23 -6.28 -12.01
CA PHE A 130 -15.06 -7.09 -11.12
C PHE A 130 -16.17 -6.24 -10.49
N TYR A 131 -15.82 -5.03 -10.03
CA TYR A 131 -16.76 -4.09 -9.46
C TYR A 131 -17.88 -3.73 -10.46
N HIS A 132 -17.52 -3.37 -11.69
CA HIS A 132 -18.52 -3.04 -12.72
C HIS A 132 -19.37 -4.26 -13.10
N ALA A 133 -18.79 -5.45 -13.19
CA ALA A 133 -19.54 -6.68 -13.43
C ALA A 133 -20.53 -6.98 -12.29
N LEU A 134 -20.12 -6.79 -11.04
CA LEU A 134 -20.97 -6.95 -9.86
C LEU A 134 -22.14 -5.92 -9.84
N MET A 135 -21.88 -4.68 -10.26
CA MET A 135 -22.88 -3.61 -10.29
C MET A 135 -23.83 -3.72 -11.49
N SER A 136 -23.48 -4.51 -12.50
CA SER A 136 -24.28 -4.67 -13.72
C SER A 136 -25.55 -5.51 -13.48
N ASP A 137 -26.55 -5.37 -14.36
CA ASP A 137 -27.77 -6.17 -14.33
C ASP A 137 -27.54 -7.66 -14.66
N ALA A 138 -26.39 -7.99 -15.26
CA ALA A 138 -25.97 -9.35 -15.56
C ALA A 138 -25.38 -10.10 -14.34
N ALA A 139 -25.21 -9.44 -13.19
CA ALA A 139 -24.71 -10.08 -11.99
C ALA A 139 -25.66 -11.20 -11.50
N PRO A 140 -25.13 -12.38 -11.13
CA PRO A 140 -25.94 -13.52 -10.75
C PRO A 140 -26.64 -13.29 -9.41
N ARG A 141 -27.76 -13.99 -9.20
CA ARG A 141 -28.36 -14.09 -7.86
C ARG A 141 -27.41 -14.82 -6.92
N LEU A 142 -27.36 -14.37 -5.67
CA LEU A 142 -26.49 -14.86 -4.63
C LEU A 142 -27.25 -15.48 -3.44
N ASP A 143 -28.42 -16.05 -3.72
CA ASP A 143 -29.23 -16.69 -2.71
C ASP A 143 -28.45 -17.82 -2.01
N GLY A 144 -28.37 -17.78 -0.68
CA GLY A 144 -27.61 -18.75 0.12
C GLY A 144 -26.13 -18.40 0.34
N VAL A 145 -25.62 -17.30 -0.22
CA VAL A 145 -24.30 -16.75 0.11
C VAL A 145 -24.39 -15.97 1.44
N ARG A 146 -23.50 -16.28 2.38
CA ARG A 146 -23.37 -15.54 3.65
C ARG A 146 -22.18 -14.61 3.55
N PHE A 147 -22.34 -13.32 3.84
CA PHE A 147 -21.27 -12.36 3.60
C PHE A 147 -21.05 -11.33 4.72
N ALA A 148 -19.86 -10.74 4.73
CA ALA A 148 -19.49 -9.57 5.53
C ALA A 148 -18.55 -8.67 4.73
N VAL A 149 -18.65 -7.34 4.88
CA VAL A 149 -17.82 -6.35 4.18
C VAL A 149 -17.13 -5.43 5.16
N LEU A 150 -15.81 -5.26 4.99
CA LEU A 150 -15.02 -4.21 5.63
C LEU A 150 -14.56 -3.24 4.55
N ALA A 151 -14.94 -1.98 4.71
CA ALA A 151 -14.57 -0.91 3.81
C ALA A 151 -13.44 -0.07 4.39
N LEU A 152 -12.44 0.23 3.56
CA LEU A 152 -11.35 1.15 3.88
C LEU A 152 -11.49 2.42 3.04
N GLY A 153 -11.19 3.56 3.65
CA GLY A 153 -11.19 4.85 3.00
C GLY A 153 -10.39 5.88 3.76
N ASP A 154 -10.49 7.13 3.32
CA ASP A 154 -9.96 8.28 4.02
C ASP A 154 -11.08 9.31 4.18
N THR A 155 -11.37 9.72 5.39
CA THR A 155 -12.43 10.70 5.72
C THR A 155 -12.15 12.10 5.19
N SER A 156 -10.95 12.36 4.65
CA SER A 156 -10.67 13.60 3.92
C SER A 156 -11.40 13.70 2.58
N TYR A 157 -11.84 12.56 2.02
CA TYR A 157 -12.60 12.51 0.77
C TYR A 157 -14.10 12.45 1.00
N THR A 158 -14.86 13.13 0.12
CA THR A 158 -16.32 13.19 0.22
C THR A 158 -16.97 11.82 0.13
N GLN A 159 -16.42 10.93 -0.70
CA GLN A 159 -16.94 9.58 -0.96
C GLN A 159 -16.24 8.51 -0.08
N PHE A 160 -16.05 8.84 1.19
CA PHE A 160 -15.46 7.93 2.18
C PHE A 160 -16.10 6.54 2.13
N CYS A 161 -15.28 5.50 1.91
CA CYS A 161 -15.69 4.09 1.85
C CYS A 161 -16.77 3.76 0.80
N ALA A 162 -16.92 4.57 -0.26
CA ALA A 162 -18.02 4.41 -1.24
C ALA A 162 -18.02 3.05 -1.93
N THR A 163 -16.84 2.54 -2.34
CA THR A 163 -16.69 1.22 -2.99
C THR A 163 -17.22 0.10 -2.10
N GLY A 164 -16.79 0.04 -0.84
CA GLY A 164 -17.23 -1.00 0.09
C GLY A 164 -18.71 -0.89 0.42
N ARG A 165 -19.25 0.34 0.51
CA ARG A 165 -20.69 0.59 0.70
C ARG A 165 -21.53 0.06 -0.47
N ALA A 166 -21.09 0.34 -1.69
CA ALA A 166 -21.77 -0.11 -2.90
C ALA A 166 -21.75 -1.64 -3.02
N ILE A 167 -20.58 -2.27 -2.75
CA ILE A 167 -20.46 -3.74 -2.76
C ILE A 167 -21.38 -4.37 -1.72
N ASP A 168 -21.40 -3.86 -0.50
CA ASP A 168 -22.25 -4.36 0.60
C ASP A 168 -23.74 -4.32 0.25
N ALA A 169 -24.21 -3.16 -0.24
CA ALA A 169 -25.58 -2.98 -0.67
C ALA A 169 -25.95 -3.86 -1.88
N ARG A 170 -25.01 -4.03 -2.83
CA ARG A 170 -25.25 -4.84 -4.02
C ARG A 170 -25.34 -6.33 -3.72
N LEU A 171 -24.47 -6.86 -2.84
CA LEU A 171 -24.51 -8.26 -2.41
C LEU A 171 -25.86 -8.60 -1.76
N GLU A 172 -26.37 -7.71 -0.90
CA GLU A 172 -27.68 -7.87 -0.29
C GLU A 172 -28.81 -7.82 -1.33
N ALA A 173 -28.77 -6.87 -2.26
CA ALA A 173 -29.75 -6.75 -3.35
C ALA A 173 -29.77 -7.99 -4.27
N LEU A 174 -28.63 -8.67 -4.44
CA LEU A 174 -28.52 -9.92 -5.18
C LEU A 174 -29.02 -11.16 -4.38
N GLY A 175 -29.44 -11.00 -3.12
CA GLY A 175 -30.02 -12.05 -2.28
C GLY A 175 -29.06 -12.69 -1.29
N ALA A 176 -27.81 -12.20 -1.17
CA ALA A 176 -26.89 -12.70 -0.16
C ALA A 176 -27.29 -12.23 1.26
N SER A 177 -26.97 -13.07 2.27
CA SER A 177 -27.31 -12.81 3.67
C SER A 177 -26.12 -12.17 4.40
N ARG A 178 -26.25 -10.92 4.85
CA ARG A 178 -25.26 -10.24 5.66
C ARG A 178 -25.17 -10.87 7.05
N VAL A 179 -24.00 -11.39 7.45
CA VAL A 179 -23.79 -12.01 8.76
C VAL A 179 -23.20 -11.04 9.79
N SER A 180 -22.59 -9.98 9.34
CA SER A 180 -22.02 -8.94 10.20
C SER A 180 -22.25 -7.58 9.54
N ASP A 181 -22.60 -6.57 10.34
CA ASP A 181 -22.72 -5.21 9.84
C ASP A 181 -21.43 -4.77 9.19
N ARG A 182 -21.53 -4.04 8.06
CA ARG A 182 -20.38 -3.44 7.42
C ARG A 182 -19.70 -2.48 8.40
N ILE A 183 -18.37 -2.44 8.37
CA ILE A 183 -17.60 -1.42 9.04
C ILE A 183 -16.87 -0.55 8.02
N ASP A 184 -16.96 0.78 8.21
CA ASP A 184 -16.27 1.78 7.39
C ASP A 184 -15.12 2.34 8.23
N LEU A 185 -13.86 2.14 7.78
CA LEU A 185 -12.66 2.45 8.55
C LEU A 185 -11.79 3.48 7.84
N ASP A 186 -11.28 4.44 8.62
CA ASP A 186 -10.33 5.46 8.21
C ASP A 186 -8.88 4.93 8.29
N LEU A 187 -7.90 5.80 8.13
CA LEU A 187 -6.47 5.48 8.05
C LEU A 187 -5.90 4.71 9.25
N ASP A 188 -6.49 4.85 10.43
CA ASP A 188 -6.09 4.17 11.68
C ASP A 188 -6.83 2.82 11.91
N PHE A 189 -7.24 2.18 10.85
CA PHE A 189 -8.12 0.99 10.83
C PHE A 189 -7.62 -0.25 11.57
N ALA A 190 -6.31 -0.38 11.82
CA ALA A 190 -5.69 -1.67 12.15
C ALA A 190 -6.35 -2.39 13.35
N LYS A 191 -6.58 -1.70 14.47
CA LYS A 191 -7.17 -2.29 15.69
C LYS A 191 -8.63 -2.68 15.49
N GLN A 192 -9.41 -1.82 14.86
CA GLN A 192 -10.83 -2.04 14.61
C GLN A 192 -11.04 -3.16 13.61
N ALA A 193 -10.22 -3.22 12.55
CA ALA A 193 -10.27 -4.26 11.53
C ALA A 193 -10.03 -5.67 12.12
N VAL A 194 -9.09 -5.82 13.06
CA VAL A 194 -8.84 -7.10 13.73
C VAL A 194 -10.07 -7.55 14.51
N GLY A 195 -10.66 -6.67 15.32
CA GLY A 195 -11.84 -7.00 16.13
C GLY A 195 -13.04 -7.38 15.27
N TRP A 196 -13.32 -6.60 14.21
CA TRP A 196 -14.41 -6.87 13.29
C TRP A 196 -14.20 -8.19 12.53
N THR A 197 -12.98 -8.46 12.03
CA THR A 197 -12.64 -9.69 11.32
C THR A 197 -12.89 -10.93 12.20
N GLN A 198 -12.46 -10.91 13.47
CA GLN A 198 -12.73 -12.00 14.41
C GLN A 198 -14.23 -12.24 14.61
N GLY A 199 -15.01 -11.17 14.76
CA GLY A 199 -16.47 -11.24 14.87
C GLY A 199 -17.14 -11.83 13.61
N ALA A 200 -16.70 -11.42 12.42
CA ALA A 200 -17.21 -11.94 11.15
C ALA A 200 -16.87 -13.44 10.97
N LEU A 201 -15.62 -13.83 11.24
CA LEU A 201 -15.19 -15.23 11.18
C LEU A 201 -15.98 -16.12 12.15
N THR A 202 -16.24 -15.65 13.37
CA THR A 202 -17.06 -16.38 14.35
C THR A 202 -18.49 -16.63 13.83
N LYS A 203 -19.10 -15.63 13.19
CA LYS A 203 -20.46 -15.74 12.63
C LYS A 203 -20.52 -16.63 11.37
N LEU A 204 -19.43 -16.72 10.59
CA LEU A 204 -19.32 -17.55 9.40
C LEU A 204 -18.93 -19.00 9.74
N ALA A 205 -18.39 -19.24 10.93
CA ALA A 205 -17.99 -20.56 11.38
C ALA A 205 -19.15 -21.58 11.33
N PRO A 206 -18.88 -22.88 11.06
CA PRO A 206 -19.88 -23.94 11.16
C PRO A 206 -20.43 -24.02 12.60
N ALA A 207 -21.73 -24.33 12.74
CA ALA A 207 -22.43 -24.37 14.03
C ALA A 207 -21.87 -25.36 15.05
N ASP A 208 -21.09 -26.37 14.61
CA ASP A 208 -20.60 -27.48 15.44
C ASP A 208 -19.14 -27.33 15.93
N VAL A 209 -18.56 -26.14 15.92
CA VAL A 209 -17.22 -25.89 16.46
C VAL A 209 -17.32 -25.46 17.93
N PRO A 210 -17.04 -26.31 18.92
CA PRO A 210 -16.94 -25.87 20.31
C PRO A 210 -15.84 -24.81 20.42
N SER A 211 -16.12 -23.71 21.13
CA SER A 211 -15.12 -22.69 21.48
C SER A 211 -13.95 -23.37 22.21
N ALA A 212 -12.86 -23.62 21.52
CA ALA A 212 -11.69 -24.27 22.09
C ALA A 212 -10.93 -23.26 22.95
N SER A 213 -10.90 -23.50 24.24
CA SER A 213 -9.91 -22.89 25.14
C SER A 213 -8.51 -23.22 24.61
N VAL A 214 -7.71 -22.18 24.39
CA VAL A 214 -6.37 -22.26 23.80
C VAL A 214 -5.44 -23.07 24.69
N LYS A 215 -5.18 -24.33 24.33
CA LYS A 215 -3.93 -25.00 24.69
C LYS A 215 -3.02 -24.90 23.48
N THR A 216 -1.94 -24.15 23.62
CA THR A 216 -0.93 -23.95 22.58
C THR A 216 -0.23 -25.31 22.30
N VAL A 217 -0.65 -25.99 21.26
CA VAL A 217 0.10 -27.11 20.69
C VAL A 217 0.81 -26.54 19.46
N VAL A 218 2.13 -26.48 19.52
CA VAL A 218 2.97 -26.13 18.38
C VAL A 218 2.97 -27.34 17.44
N HIS A 219 2.17 -27.29 16.38
CA HIS A 219 2.29 -28.23 15.26
C HIS A 219 3.41 -27.76 14.35
N VAL A 220 4.45 -28.58 14.22
CA VAL A 220 5.47 -28.44 13.18
C VAL A 220 5.00 -29.27 11.99
N ASP A 221 4.40 -28.63 10.99
CA ASP A 221 4.03 -29.27 9.73
C ASP A 221 5.28 -29.43 8.86
N PHE A 222 5.74 -30.66 8.68
CA PHE A 222 6.75 -31.01 7.69
C PHE A 222 6.07 -31.21 6.33
N LYS A 223 6.15 -30.19 5.47
CA LYS A 223 5.66 -30.27 4.09
C LYS A 223 6.70 -30.92 3.18
N SER A 224 6.22 -31.74 2.23
CA SER A 224 7.09 -32.33 1.20
C SER A 224 7.58 -31.27 0.19
N PRO A 225 8.77 -31.44 -0.42
CA PRO A 225 9.35 -30.44 -1.33
C PRO A 225 8.48 -30.06 -2.55
N ALA A 226 7.53 -30.91 -2.94
CA ALA A 226 6.63 -30.64 -4.06
C ALA A 226 5.46 -29.69 -3.71
N GLN A 227 5.15 -29.47 -2.42
CA GLN A 227 4.11 -28.53 -1.97
C GLN A 227 4.67 -27.15 -1.63
N ALA A 228 6.00 -27.02 -1.48
CA ALA A 228 6.67 -25.75 -1.17
C ALA A 228 6.79 -24.81 -2.39
N ALA A 229 6.59 -25.31 -3.61
CA ALA A 229 6.74 -24.50 -4.83
C ALA A 229 5.54 -23.58 -5.14
N ASN A 230 4.42 -23.69 -4.41
CA ASN A 230 3.21 -22.89 -4.64
C ASN A 230 2.75 -22.04 -3.45
N GLU A 231 3.51 -21.97 -2.37
CA GLU A 231 3.25 -21.02 -1.29
C GLU A 231 4.34 -19.93 -1.37
N GLN A 232 3.93 -18.76 -1.83
CA GLN A 232 4.73 -17.54 -1.65
C GLN A 232 5.14 -17.47 -0.18
N GLU A 233 6.44 -17.40 0.06
CA GLU A 233 7.02 -17.27 1.39
C GLU A 233 6.21 -16.25 2.20
N ASP A 234 5.75 -16.66 3.39
CA ASP A 234 5.22 -15.77 4.41
C ASP A 234 6.34 -14.75 4.72
N ALA A 235 6.36 -13.64 4.01
CA ALA A 235 7.27 -12.55 4.33
C ALA A 235 7.03 -12.18 5.78
N ALA A 236 8.06 -12.27 6.62
CA ALA A 236 8.00 -11.85 8.01
C ALA A 236 7.41 -10.44 8.06
N GLU A 237 6.53 -10.17 9.03
CA GLU A 237 6.00 -8.80 9.20
C GLU A 237 7.20 -7.85 9.35
N PRO A 238 7.21 -6.70 8.63
CA PRO A 238 8.33 -5.78 8.70
C PRO A 238 8.54 -5.32 10.14
N LEU A 239 9.80 -5.32 10.58
CA LEU A 239 10.19 -4.90 11.93
C LEU A 239 9.81 -3.44 12.19
N TYR A 240 9.93 -2.61 11.15
CA TYR A 240 9.62 -1.18 11.20
C TYR A 240 8.28 -0.91 10.52
N THR A 241 7.34 -0.37 11.29
CA THR A 241 5.97 -0.06 10.88
C THR A 241 5.64 1.40 11.23
N ALA A 242 4.47 1.89 10.83
CA ALA A 242 4.00 3.21 11.25
C ALA A 242 3.91 3.36 12.79
N GLN A 243 3.72 2.25 13.52
CA GLN A 243 3.67 2.23 14.99
C GLN A 243 5.05 2.13 15.63
N THR A 244 6.00 1.53 14.95
CA THR A 244 7.39 1.33 15.38
C THR A 244 8.36 1.78 14.28
N PRO A 245 8.39 3.10 13.94
CA PRO A 245 9.24 3.59 12.85
C PRO A 245 10.72 3.56 13.25
N LEU A 246 11.59 3.42 12.24
CA LEU A 246 13.02 3.67 12.37
C LEU A 246 13.26 5.19 12.45
N GLU A 247 14.09 5.64 13.36
CA GLU A 247 14.65 7.00 13.33
C GLU A 247 15.92 6.98 12.44
N ALA A 248 15.76 7.42 11.19
CA ALA A 248 16.83 7.44 10.18
C ALA A 248 17.39 8.86 10.04
N GLU A 249 18.73 8.98 10.09
CA GLU A 249 19.41 10.25 9.89
C GLU A 249 19.32 10.68 8.42
N ILE A 250 19.07 11.97 8.20
CA ILE A 250 19.12 12.59 6.87
C ILE A 250 20.58 12.90 6.56
N THR A 251 21.14 12.21 5.59
CA THR A 251 22.54 12.35 5.16
C THR A 251 22.70 13.34 4.00
N THR A 252 21.65 13.45 3.17
CA THR A 252 21.63 14.37 2.02
C THR A 252 20.26 15.03 1.88
N LEU A 253 20.27 16.32 1.51
CA LEU A 253 19.06 17.11 1.26
C LEU A 253 19.36 18.11 0.14
N ILE A 254 18.93 17.82 -1.10
CA ILE A 254 19.23 18.60 -2.30
C ILE A 254 17.93 18.95 -3.04
N ASN A 255 17.73 20.23 -3.35
CA ASN A 255 16.69 20.62 -4.30
C ASN A 255 17.18 20.36 -5.72
N LEU A 256 16.50 19.50 -6.45
CA LEU A 256 16.84 19.11 -7.84
C LEU A 256 16.34 20.13 -8.88
N ASN A 257 15.46 21.06 -8.52
CA ASN A 257 15.00 22.08 -9.44
C ASN A 257 16.02 23.23 -9.55
N GLY A 258 16.27 23.68 -10.78
CA GLY A 258 17.15 24.80 -11.05
C GLY A 258 16.53 26.14 -10.69
N THR A 259 17.39 27.17 -10.58
CA THR A 259 16.96 28.55 -10.36
C THR A 259 16.01 29.01 -11.48
N GLY A 260 14.82 29.47 -11.12
CA GLY A 260 13.77 29.87 -12.07
C GLY A 260 12.61 28.88 -12.18
N SER A 261 12.73 27.69 -11.59
CA SER A 261 11.59 26.77 -11.44
C SER A 261 10.50 27.34 -10.54
N THR A 262 9.26 27.00 -10.83
CA THR A 262 8.11 27.21 -9.92
C THR A 262 7.82 25.99 -9.06
N ARG A 263 8.72 24.98 -9.08
CA ARG A 263 8.67 23.76 -8.30
C ARG A 263 9.84 23.70 -7.34
N GLU A 264 9.67 22.96 -6.28
CA GLU A 264 10.72 22.51 -5.38
C GLU A 264 10.58 21.01 -5.24
N THR A 265 11.62 20.27 -5.62
CA THR A 265 11.64 18.80 -5.53
C THR A 265 12.94 18.38 -4.87
N TRP A 266 12.82 17.79 -3.70
CA TRP A 266 13.95 17.44 -2.86
C TRP A 266 14.35 15.98 -3.08
N HIS A 267 15.62 15.76 -3.37
CA HIS A 267 16.28 14.47 -3.19
C HIS A 267 16.78 14.38 -1.75
N ILE A 268 16.40 13.31 -1.08
CA ILE A 268 16.69 13.10 0.35
C ILE A 268 17.25 11.70 0.53
N GLU A 269 18.45 11.59 1.11
CA GLU A 269 19.05 10.32 1.48
C GLU A 269 18.92 10.11 3.00
N LEU A 270 18.57 8.89 3.38
CA LEU A 270 18.29 8.48 4.75
C LEU A 270 19.15 7.29 5.11
N ALA A 271 19.90 7.39 6.20
CA ALA A 271 20.68 6.27 6.72
C ALA A 271 19.75 5.20 7.33
N THR A 272 19.74 4.01 6.76
CA THR A 272 18.87 2.90 7.14
C THR A 272 19.63 1.64 7.55
N GLY A 273 20.90 1.77 7.90
CA GLY A 273 21.77 0.64 8.27
C GLY A 273 21.32 -0.17 9.51
N ALA A 274 20.10 0.01 9.96
CA ALA A 274 19.50 -0.75 11.05
C ALA A 274 19.08 -2.16 10.58
N PRO A 275 19.38 -3.22 11.36
CA PRO A 275 18.98 -4.59 10.99
C PRO A 275 17.48 -4.72 10.77
N GLY A 276 17.08 -5.33 9.64
CA GLY A 276 15.66 -5.58 9.33
C GLY A 276 14.94 -4.40 8.68
N PHE A 277 15.64 -3.36 8.25
CA PHE A 277 15.12 -2.33 7.37
C PHE A 277 15.47 -2.66 5.93
N ASP A 278 14.76 -3.59 5.35
CA ASP A 278 14.96 -4.06 3.99
C ASP A 278 13.81 -3.61 3.10
N TYR A 279 14.13 -3.14 1.90
CA TYR A 279 13.16 -2.77 0.87
C TYR A 279 13.61 -3.25 -0.51
N LEU A 280 12.67 -3.31 -1.43
CA LEU A 280 12.94 -3.60 -2.85
C LEU A 280 12.51 -2.40 -3.70
N PRO A 281 13.17 -2.16 -4.85
CA PRO A 281 12.67 -1.20 -5.83
C PRO A 281 11.19 -1.43 -6.16
N GLY A 282 10.40 -0.34 -6.13
CA GLY A 282 8.96 -0.37 -6.22
C GLY A 282 8.22 -0.40 -4.88
N ASP A 283 8.91 -0.58 -3.75
CA ASP A 283 8.35 -0.31 -2.42
C ASP A 283 8.22 1.20 -2.18
N ALA A 284 7.42 1.56 -1.17
CA ALA A 284 7.37 2.91 -0.66
C ALA A 284 7.97 3.00 0.74
N ILE A 285 8.61 4.13 1.03
CA ILE A 285 9.03 4.50 2.38
C ILE A 285 7.95 5.42 2.97
N GLY A 286 7.37 5.00 4.07
CA GLY A 286 6.46 5.81 4.85
C GLY A 286 7.23 6.74 5.78
N VAL A 287 6.89 8.02 5.76
CA VAL A 287 7.45 9.04 6.65
C VAL A 287 6.39 9.47 7.64
N MET A 288 6.71 9.42 8.94
CA MET A 288 5.87 9.96 10.00
C MET A 288 6.22 11.44 10.22
N PRO A 289 5.41 12.39 9.70
CA PRO A 289 5.75 13.79 9.76
C PRO A 289 5.40 14.42 11.11
N GLU A 290 5.88 15.63 11.34
CA GLU A 290 5.33 16.55 12.33
C GLU A 290 4.57 17.68 11.63
N ASN A 291 3.50 18.18 12.24
CA ASN A 291 2.83 19.40 11.77
C ASN A 291 3.73 20.63 11.88
N ASP A 292 3.40 21.65 11.09
CA ASP A 292 4.03 22.96 11.21
C ASP A 292 3.77 23.53 12.62
N PRO A 293 4.83 23.95 13.35
CA PRO A 293 4.70 24.53 14.68
C PRO A 293 3.83 25.79 14.72
N GLU A 294 3.87 26.60 13.67
CA GLU A 294 3.07 27.85 13.56
C GLU A 294 1.59 27.49 13.42
N LEU A 295 1.25 26.56 12.51
CA LEU A 295 -0.12 26.08 12.36
C LEU A 295 -0.65 25.41 13.64
N ALA A 296 0.19 24.62 14.32
CA ALA A 296 -0.19 23.99 15.60
C ALA A 296 -0.49 25.06 16.66
N ALA A 297 0.28 26.16 16.69
CA ALA A 297 0.04 27.28 17.57
C ALA A 297 -1.25 28.04 17.24
N GLU A 298 -1.51 28.31 15.95
CA GLU A 298 -2.76 28.93 15.49
C GLU A 298 -3.99 28.08 15.89
N VAL A 299 -3.92 26.76 15.76
CA VAL A 299 -5.00 25.86 16.18
C VAL A 299 -5.22 25.89 17.70
N ALA A 300 -4.14 25.85 18.48
CA ALA A 300 -4.23 25.93 19.95
C ALA A 300 -4.82 27.27 20.42
N GLU A 301 -4.41 28.38 19.80
CA GLU A 301 -4.93 29.71 20.08
C GLU A 301 -6.42 29.81 19.72
N ALA A 302 -6.80 29.37 18.51
CA ALA A 302 -8.19 29.39 18.06
C ALA A 302 -9.12 28.52 18.90
N ALA A 303 -8.59 27.44 19.53
CA ALA A 303 -9.31 26.62 20.49
C ALA A 303 -9.33 27.19 21.92
N GLY A 304 -8.65 28.33 22.17
CA GLY A 304 -8.56 28.96 23.49
C GLY A 304 -7.62 28.25 24.49
N LEU A 305 -6.68 27.43 23.99
CA LEU A 305 -5.74 26.64 24.81
C LEU A 305 -4.37 27.33 24.95
N GLY A 306 -4.07 28.32 24.09
CA GLY A 306 -2.80 29.03 24.11
C GLY A 306 -1.58 28.12 23.92
N SER A 307 -0.44 28.52 24.50
CA SER A 307 0.85 27.84 24.31
C SER A 307 1.15 26.75 25.33
N GLN A 308 0.15 25.99 25.78
CA GLN A 308 0.36 24.88 26.71
C GLN A 308 1.29 23.82 26.08
N ALA A 309 2.46 23.57 26.69
CA ALA A 309 3.50 22.70 26.12
C ALA A 309 3.00 21.29 25.77
N ALA A 310 2.17 20.69 26.64
CA ALA A 310 1.60 19.34 26.41
C ALA A 310 0.64 19.32 25.21
N VAL A 311 -0.18 20.37 25.03
CA VAL A 311 -1.09 20.53 23.88
C VAL A 311 -0.28 20.71 22.61
N MET A 312 0.68 21.63 22.62
CA MET A 312 1.56 21.89 21.47
C MET A 312 2.30 20.65 21.00
N LYS A 313 2.85 19.84 21.93
CA LYS A 313 3.54 18.60 21.59
C LYS A 313 2.60 17.61 20.86
N LYS A 314 1.37 17.42 21.39
CA LYS A 314 0.41 16.52 20.76
C LYS A 314 -0.08 17.01 19.40
N LEU A 315 -0.40 18.31 19.26
CA LEU A 315 -0.80 18.90 17.97
C LEU A 315 0.32 18.79 16.93
N ARG A 316 1.57 18.90 17.32
CA ARG A 316 2.70 18.74 16.40
C ARG A 316 2.93 17.30 15.98
N GLN A 317 2.82 16.32 16.87
CA GLN A 317 3.37 14.98 16.67
C GLN A 317 2.32 13.89 16.52
N SER A 318 1.08 14.12 16.97
CA SER A 318 0.12 13.03 17.13
C SER A 318 -1.16 13.18 16.33
N TYR A 319 -1.59 14.40 16.05
CA TYR A 319 -2.90 14.67 15.47
C TYR A 319 -2.82 15.42 14.15
N ASP A 320 -3.70 15.07 13.21
CA ASP A 320 -3.88 15.81 11.96
C ASP A 320 -4.62 17.13 12.24
N VAL A 321 -3.93 18.25 12.03
CA VAL A 321 -4.47 19.61 12.22
C VAL A 321 -4.79 20.30 10.89
N THR A 322 -4.57 19.64 9.77
CA THR A 322 -4.77 20.19 8.43
C THR A 322 -6.07 19.79 7.79
N THR A 323 -6.56 18.57 8.07
CA THR A 323 -7.74 18.04 7.39
C THR A 323 -9.02 18.55 8.03
N LEU A 324 -9.90 19.12 7.19
CA LEU A 324 -11.26 19.48 7.57
C LEU A 324 -12.23 18.45 6.99
N SER A 325 -12.49 17.39 7.75
CA SER A 325 -13.37 16.30 7.32
C SER A 325 -14.82 16.50 7.77
N ARG A 326 -15.76 15.90 7.06
CA ARG A 326 -17.18 15.94 7.41
C ARG A 326 -17.49 15.40 8.83
N PRO A 327 -16.90 14.25 9.26
CA PRO A 327 -17.06 13.77 10.63
C PRO A 327 -16.57 14.76 11.68
N LEU A 328 -15.43 15.43 11.43
CA LEU A 328 -14.88 16.44 12.33
C LEU A 328 -15.86 17.61 12.51
N VAL A 329 -16.38 18.19 11.41
CA VAL A 329 -17.33 19.30 11.46
C VAL A 329 -18.61 18.89 12.16
N GLN A 330 -19.12 17.69 11.92
CA GLN A 330 -20.28 17.13 12.61
C GLN A 330 -20.05 16.98 14.12
N ALA A 331 -18.89 16.46 14.51
CA ALA A 331 -18.52 16.32 15.91
C ALA A 331 -18.37 17.69 16.59
N TYR A 332 -17.80 18.68 15.89
CA TYR A 332 -17.67 20.05 16.39
C TYR A 332 -19.05 20.72 16.56
N ALA A 333 -19.96 20.59 15.59
CA ALA A 333 -21.34 21.08 15.70
C ALA A 333 -22.06 20.49 16.91
N LYS A 334 -21.93 19.17 17.13
CA LYS A 334 -22.52 18.48 18.27
C LYS A 334 -21.93 18.91 19.61
N LEU A 335 -20.59 19.07 19.65
CA LEU A 335 -19.87 19.48 20.87
C LEU A 335 -20.24 20.89 21.30
N THR A 336 -20.36 21.81 20.34
CA THR A 336 -20.61 23.24 20.61
C THR A 336 -22.10 23.60 20.67
N GLY A 337 -22.99 22.74 20.16
CA GLY A 337 -24.41 23.02 20.03
C GLY A 337 -24.76 24.12 19.00
N ARG A 338 -23.81 24.52 18.16
CA ARG A 338 -23.96 25.64 17.21
C ARG A 338 -24.80 25.26 15.98
N ALA A 339 -25.94 25.90 15.83
CA ALA A 339 -26.84 25.68 14.69
C ALA A 339 -26.23 26.15 13.35
N ASP A 340 -25.37 27.18 13.36
CA ASP A 340 -24.68 27.68 12.17
C ASP A 340 -23.63 26.68 11.64
N VAL A 341 -22.92 25.99 12.51
CA VAL A 341 -22.01 24.90 12.13
C VAL A 341 -22.81 23.68 11.66
N ALA A 342 -23.95 23.37 12.31
CA ALA A 342 -24.79 22.24 11.89
C ALA A 342 -25.32 22.42 10.46
N LYS A 343 -25.59 23.63 10.00
CA LYS A 343 -25.98 23.93 8.62
C LYS A 343 -24.91 23.59 7.58
N LEU A 344 -23.64 23.56 7.98
CA LEU A 344 -22.55 23.12 7.08
C LEU A 344 -22.66 21.63 6.73
N MET A 345 -23.49 20.87 7.44
CA MET A 345 -23.66 19.43 7.14
C MET A 345 -24.55 19.16 5.93
N GLU A 346 -25.22 20.16 5.39
CA GLU A 346 -25.88 20.07 4.09
C GLU A 346 -24.83 19.78 3.00
N PRO A 347 -25.11 18.89 2.03
CA PRO A 347 -24.10 18.41 1.08
C PRO A 347 -23.30 19.50 0.39
N ASP A 348 -23.97 20.47 -0.23
CA ASP A 348 -23.34 21.55 -0.98
C ASP A 348 -22.65 22.59 -0.06
N ALA A 349 -23.21 22.82 1.13
CA ALA A 349 -22.66 23.76 2.10
C ALA A 349 -21.32 23.27 2.65
N PHE A 350 -21.22 21.97 2.98
CA PHE A 350 -19.96 21.38 3.43
C PHE A 350 -18.87 21.46 2.36
N ALA A 351 -19.16 20.99 1.15
CA ALA A 351 -18.19 21.00 0.06
C ALA A 351 -17.66 22.42 -0.22
N LYS A 352 -18.55 23.41 -0.26
CA LYS A 352 -18.20 24.83 -0.46
C LYS A 352 -17.40 25.40 0.71
N PHE A 353 -17.71 25.03 1.94
CA PHE A 353 -16.98 25.51 3.11
C PHE A 353 -15.62 24.85 3.25
N ALA A 354 -15.55 23.52 3.10
CA ALA A 354 -14.34 22.74 3.32
C ALA A 354 -13.30 22.91 2.19
N ALA A 355 -13.72 23.42 1.01
CA ALA A 355 -12.81 23.63 -0.11
C ALA A 355 -11.59 24.46 0.29
N ASP A 356 -10.40 23.85 0.22
CA ASP A 356 -9.09 24.44 0.55
C ASP A 356 -8.96 25.04 1.96
N ARG A 357 -9.87 24.70 2.90
CA ARG A 357 -9.78 25.08 4.31
C ARG A 357 -9.18 23.99 5.16
N GLN A 358 -8.60 24.42 6.28
CA GLN A 358 -8.04 23.56 7.30
C GLN A 358 -8.82 23.71 8.62
N LEU A 359 -8.52 22.86 9.61
CA LEU A 359 -9.13 22.92 10.95
C LEU A 359 -9.12 24.34 11.55
N VAL A 360 -8.01 25.04 11.44
CA VAL A 360 -7.86 26.41 11.98
C VAL A 360 -8.90 27.37 11.42
N ASP A 361 -9.32 27.19 10.17
CA ASP A 361 -10.32 28.05 9.53
C ASP A 361 -11.73 27.79 10.11
N LEU A 362 -12.03 26.55 10.47
CA LEU A 362 -13.28 26.20 11.18
C LEU A 362 -13.31 26.87 12.57
N LEU A 363 -12.22 26.70 13.34
CA LEU A 363 -12.14 27.24 14.70
C LEU A 363 -12.17 28.78 14.72
N GLN A 364 -11.58 29.44 13.71
CA GLN A 364 -11.61 30.88 13.57
C GLN A 364 -12.95 31.42 13.08
N ALA A 365 -13.63 30.70 12.17
CA ALA A 365 -14.95 31.11 11.67
C ALA A 365 -16.06 30.90 12.71
N PHE A 366 -15.91 29.90 13.58
CA PHE A 366 -16.89 29.54 14.60
C PHE A 366 -16.21 29.37 15.97
N PRO A 367 -15.69 30.45 16.57
CA PRO A 367 -14.85 30.36 17.76
C PRO A 367 -15.62 29.81 18.97
N GLU A 368 -14.99 28.83 19.65
CA GLU A 368 -15.44 28.28 20.92
C GLU A 368 -14.21 27.90 21.78
N LYS A 369 -14.32 28.05 23.09
CA LYS A 369 -13.28 27.61 24.02
C LYS A 369 -13.43 26.11 24.28
N LEU A 370 -12.43 25.36 23.89
CA LEU A 370 -12.39 23.90 24.07
C LEU A 370 -11.43 23.53 25.21
N SER A 371 -11.71 22.44 25.92
CA SER A 371 -10.67 21.76 26.70
C SER A 371 -9.73 21.00 25.76
N ALA A 372 -8.55 20.64 26.24
CA ALA A 372 -7.60 19.83 25.48
C ALA A 372 -8.19 18.48 25.04
N ASP A 373 -8.93 17.81 25.94
CA ASP A 373 -9.57 16.52 25.63
C ASP A 373 -10.69 16.66 24.59
N GLN A 374 -11.44 17.76 24.64
CA GLN A 374 -12.45 18.07 23.61
C GLN A 374 -11.79 18.29 22.24
N LEU A 375 -10.72 19.08 22.16
CA LEU A 375 -10.00 19.29 20.92
C LEU A 375 -9.44 17.98 20.37
N PHE A 376 -8.73 17.19 21.19
CA PHE A 376 -8.15 15.93 20.75
C PHE A 376 -9.21 14.88 20.36
N GLY A 377 -10.40 14.90 20.98
CA GLY A 377 -11.51 14.05 20.61
C GLY A 377 -12.14 14.34 19.25
N LEU A 378 -11.87 15.52 18.68
CA LEU A 378 -12.30 15.90 17.32
C LEU A 378 -11.30 15.43 16.24
N LEU A 379 -10.03 15.24 16.62
CA LEU A 379 -8.92 15.04 15.69
C LEU A 379 -8.64 13.56 15.46
N ARG A 380 -8.30 13.22 14.23
CA ARG A 380 -7.75 11.91 13.88
C ARG A 380 -6.23 11.89 14.11
N PRO A 381 -5.62 10.71 14.28
CA PRO A 381 -4.17 10.60 14.30
C PRO A 381 -3.53 11.18 13.05
N LEU A 382 -2.33 11.76 13.21
CA LEU A 382 -1.55 12.28 12.08
C LEU A 382 -1.04 11.09 11.24
N PRO A 383 -1.45 10.96 9.96
CA PRO A 383 -1.04 9.83 9.15
C PRO A 383 0.39 10.00 8.61
N GLY A 384 1.07 8.89 8.40
CA GLY A 384 2.31 8.86 7.62
C GLY A 384 2.05 9.13 6.15
N ARG A 385 3.07 9.65 5.43
CA ARG A 385 3.01 9.85 3.97
C ARG A 385 3.97 8.89 3.28
N LEU A 386 3.48 8.22 2.24
CA LEU A 386 4.26 7.28 1.45
C LEU A 386 4.99 8.00 0.30
N TYR A 387 6.23 7.60 0.06
CA TYR A 387 7.05 8.03 -1.07
C TYR A 387 7.65 6.79 -1.72
N SER A 388 7.48 6.61 -3.03
CA SER A 388 8.13 5.52 -3.76
C SER A 388 9.65 5.66 -3.61
N VAL A 389 10.34 4.56 -3.28
CA VAL A 389 11.78 4.61 -3.07
C VAL A 389 12.51 4.95 -4.37
N ALA A 390 13.52 5.82 -4.28
CA ALA A 390 14.29 6.33 -5.42
C ALA A 390 15.71 5.72 -5.50
N SER A 391 15.99 4.65 -4.74
CA SER A 391 17.28 3.94 -4.73
C SER A 391 17.11 2.43 -4.70
N SER A 392 18.12 1.71 -5.19
CA SER A 392 18.28 0.28 -4.95
C SER A 392 19.11 0.07 -3.68
N LEU A 393 18.66 -0.82 -2.80
CA LEU A 393 19.42 -1.20 -1.59
C LEU A 393 20.74 -1.91 -1.94
N LYS A 394 20.85 -2.51 -3.13
CA LYS A 394 22.09 -3.12 -3.62
C LYS A 394 23.11 -2.07 -4.05
N ALA A 395 22.67 -1.01 -4.73
CA ALA A 395 23.51 0.12 -5.12
C ALA A 395 23.92 0.99 -3.92
N HIS A 396 23.02 1.15 -2.94
CA HIS A 396 23.18 2.00 -1.77
C HIS A 396 22.91 1.20 -0.48
N PRO A 397 23.83 0.31 -0.06
CA PRO A 397 23.64 -0.51 1.13
C PRO A 397 23.51 0.34 2.41
N GLY A 398 22.43 0.16 3.14
CA GLY A 398 22.16 0.90 4.38
C GLY A 398 21.60 2.30 4.18
N GLU A 399 21.11 2.62 2.99
CA GLU A 399 20.48 3.91 2.66
C GLU A 399 19.11 3.72 1.99
N ALA A 400 18.26 4.72 2.08
CA ALA A 400 17.05 4.84 1.31
C ALA A 400 16.92 6.26 0.77
N HIS A 401 16.73 6.41 -0.54
CA HIS A 401 16.58 7.72 -1.18
C HIS A 401 15.11 8.00 -1.49
N LEU A 402 14.69 9.23 -1.26
CA LEU A 402 13.35 9.73 -1.53
C LEU A 402 13.39 10.90 -2.51
N LEU A 403 12.34 11.01 -3.31
CA LEU A 403 12.08 12.17 -4.16
C LEU A 403 10.79 12.85 -3.71
N VAL A 404 10.91 14.04 -3.13
CA VAL A 404 9.82 14.72 -2.42
C VAL A 404 9.48 16.05 -3.08
N GLY A 405 8.35 16.12 -3.76
CA GLY A 405 7.81 17.38 -4.27
C GLY A 405 7.22 18.22 -3.14
N ALA A 406 7.66 19.47 -2.99
CA ALA A 406 7.09 20.39 -2.03
C ALA A 406 5.66 20.78 -2.44
N VAL A 407 4.72 20.61 -1.53
CA VAL A 407 3.31 21.01 -1.72
C VAL A 407 3.07 22.35 -1.07
N ARG A 408 2.74 23.37 -1.88
CA ARG A 408 2.44 24.72 -1.44
C ARG A 408 1.28 25.29 -2.25
N TRP A 409 0.36 25.99 -1.59
CA TRP A 409 -0.74 26.68 -2.24
C TRP A 409 -1.22 27.85 -1.39
N ASP A 410 -1.88 28.80 -2.02
CA ASP A 410 -2.55 29.90 -1.33
C ASP A 410 -4.05 29.66 -1.30
N SER A 411 -4.66 29.76 -0.13
CA SER A 411 -6.11 29.68 0.00
C SER A 411 -6.62 30.56 1.13
N HIS A 412 -7.76 31.21 0.90
CA HIS A 412 -8.43 32.07 1.88
C HIS A 412 -7.49 33.12 2.52
N GLY A 413 -6.58 33.66 1.71
CA GLY A 413 -5.60 34.69 2.15
C GLY A 413 -4.45 34.16 3.00
N LYS A 414 -4.24 32.85 3.06
CA LYS A 414 -3.16 32.21 3.81
C LYS A 414 -2.31 31.33 2.89
N ALA A 415 -0.98 31.37 3.10
CA ALA A 415 -0.08 30.38 2.51
C ALA A 415 -0.22 29.04 3.23
N ARG A 416 -0.40 27.98 2.46
CA ARG A 416 -0.59 26.60 2.96
C ARG A 416 0.56 25.72 2.51
N LYS A 417 0.87 24.71 3.33
CA LYS A 417 1.95 23.77 3.05
C LYS A 417 1.50 22.33 3.31
N GLY A 418 1.99 21.40 2.50
CA GLY A 418 1.83 19.99 2.76
C GLY A 418 2.62 19.57 4.01
N VAL A 419 2.02 18.77 4.90
CA VAL A 419 2.61 18.43 6.19
C VAL A 419 3.95 17.69 6.04
N ALA A 420 3.96 16.60 5.29
CA ALA A 420 5.14 15.73 5.16
C ALA A 420 6.22 16.38 4.27
N SER A 421 5.85 16.98 3.15
CA SER A 421 6.82 17.62 2.25
C SER A 421 7.52 18.80 2.92
N SER A 422 6.79 19.65 3.67
CA SER A 422 7.41 20.73 4.42
C SER A 422 8.12 20.26 5.70
N HIS A 423 7.71 19.14 6.30
CA HIS A 423 8.46 18.52 7.38
C HIS A 423 9.86 18.14 6.91
N LEU A 424 9.97 17.46 5.77
CA LEU A 424 11.25 17.02 5.23
C LEU A 424 12.07 18.15 4.61
N GLY A 425 11.47 18.93 3.69
CA GLY A 425 12.21 19.92 2.90
C GLY A 425 12.48 21.24 3.63
N ASP A 426 11.53 21.73 4.48
CA ASP A 426 11.67 23.04 5.12
C ASP A 426 12.23 22.94 6.53
N ARG A 427 11.79 21.94 7.31
CA ARG A 427 11.99 21.89 8.75
C ARG A 427 13.04 20.87 9.22
N ARG A 428 13.53 20.03 8.32
CA ARG A 428 14.64 19.12 8.64
C ARG A 428 15.94 19.61 8.01
N ARG A 429 17.05 19.17 8.60
CA ARG A 429 18.43 19.48 8.17
C ARG A 429 19.24 18.17 8.11
N ILE A 430 20.32 18.19 7.36
CA ILE A 430 21.32 17.13 7.38
C ILE A 430 21.79 16.90 8.81
N GLY A 431 21.89 15.65 9.24
CA GLY A 431 22.21 15.22 10.61
C GLY A 431 20.99 15.07 11.54
N GLU A 432 19.79 15.49 11.12
CA GLU A 432 18.58 15.29 11.90
C GLU A 432 17.88 13.99 11.47
N ALA A 433 17.10 13.40 12.40
CA ALA A 433 16.38 12.17 12.13
C ALA A 433 14.99 12.40 11.55
N ALA A 434 14.58 11.53 10.64
CA ALA A 434 13.20 11.33 10.19
C ALA A 434 12.71 9.95 10.63
N LYS A 435 11.43 9.86 11.03
CA LYS A 435 10.79 8.59 11.40
C LYS A 435 10.22 7.93 10.16
N ILE A 436 10.74 6.74 9.81
CA ILE A 436 10.42 6.06 8.57
C ILE A 436 10.07 4.59 8.78
N TYR A 437 9.34 4.01 7.84
CA TYR A 437 9.02 2.57 7.79
C TYR A 437 8.88 2.11 6.34
N VAL A 438 9.01 0.81 6.09
CA VAL A 438 8.83 0.24 4.75
C VAL A 438 7.37 -0.14 4.54
N LYS A 439 6.84 0.24 3.39
CA LYS A 439 5.54 -0.20 2.90
C LYS A 439 5.76 -1.03 1.63
N PRO A 440 5.74 -2.37 1.70
CA PRO A 440 5.90 -3.22 0.54
C PRO A 440 4.79 -3.01 -0.50
N ASN A 441 5.16 -2.94 -1.77
CA ASN A 441 4.23 -2.89 -2.91
C ASN A 441 4.50 -4.07 -3.84
N ARG A 442 3.76 -5.18 -3.67
CA ARG A 442 3.94 -6.43 -4.43
C ARG A 442 3.53 -6.32 -5.89
N HIS A 443 2.77 -5.30 -6.25
CA HIS A 443 2.19 -5.10 -7.58
C HIS A 443 2.99 -4.14 -8.45
N PHE A 444 4.15 -3.66 -7.95
CA PHE A 444 5.04 -2.78 -8.70
C PHE A 444 6.48 -3.27 -8.57
N ARG A 445 6.84 -4.29 -9.36
CA ARG A 445 8.11 -5.02 -9.28
C ARG A 445 8.76 -5.18 -10.63
N LEU A 446 10.09 -5.19 -10.65
CA LEU A 446 10.86 -5.61 -11.81
C LEU A 446 10.50 -7.04 -12.23
N PRO A 447 10.68 -7.40 -13.52
CA PRO A 447 10.50 -8.76 -13.99
C PRO A 447 11.46 -9.72 -13.26
N VAL A 448 11.01 -10.94 -12.99
CA VAL A 448 11.88 -12.00 -12.45
C VAL A 448 12.95 -12.42 -13.45
N ASP A 449 12.62 -12.37 -14.75
CA ASP A 449 13.57 -12.63 -15.83
C ASP A 449 14.27 -11.31 -16.20
N ASP A 450 15.52 -11.17 -15.78
CA ASP A 450 16.36 -9.97 -15.97
C ASP A 450 16.66 -9.66 -17.45
N ALA A 451 16.42 -10.60 -18.37
CA ALA A 451 16.53 -10.38 -19.81
C ALA A 451 15.29 -9.67 -20.40
N ARG A 452 14.20 -9.54 -19.67
CA ARG A 452 13.00 -8.84 -20.13
C ARG A 452 13.22 -7.35 -20.25
N PRO A 453 12.77 -6.74 -21.37
CA PRO A 453 12.78 -5.29 -21.50
C PRO A 453 11.81 -4.62 -20.51
N ILE A 454 12.13 -3.39 -20.10
CA ILE A 454 11.24 -2.55 -19.29
C ILE A 454 10.99 -1.20 -19.95
N ILE A 455 9.76 -0.72 -19.85
CA ILE A 455 9.34 0.60 -20.33
C ILE A 455 8.77 1.34 -19.12
N MET A 456 9.38 2.44 -18.76
CA MET A 456 9.07 3.25 -17.58
C MET A 456 8.46 4.58 -18.01
N ILE A 457 7.26 4.91 -17.55
CA ILE A 457 6.50 6.08 -17.97
C ILE A 457 6.10 6.88 -16.74
N GLY A 458 6.62 8.11 -16.62
CA GLY A 458 6.34 8.93 -15.43
C GLY A 458 6.52 10.41 -15.65
N SER A 459 5.95 11.21 -14.74
CA SER A 459 6.14 12.64 -14.72
C SER A 459 6.41 13.15 -13.30
N GLY A 460 7.21 14.21 -13.19
CA GLY A 460 7.56 14.79 -11.90
C GLY A 460 8.18 13.76 -10.97
N THR A 461 7.68 13.69 -9.73
CA THR A 461 8.16 12.73 -8.72
C THR A 461 7.88 11.27 -9.06
N GLY A 462 7.01 10.98 -10.03
CA GLY A 462 6.78 9.62 -10.55
C GLY A 462 8.02 8.97 -11.20
N VAL A 463 9.11 9.72 -11.35
CA VAL A 463 10.39 9.17 -11.83
C VAL A 463 11.18 8.44 -10.73
N ALA A 464 10.84 8.64 -9.46
CA ALA A 464 11.56 8.09 -8.32
C ALA A 464 11.80 6.57 -8.40
N PRO A 465 10.77 5.71 -8.57
CA PRO A 465 11.00 4.27 -8.61
C PRO A 465 11.80 3.82 -9.84
N TYR A 466 11.84 4.61 -10.89
CA TYR A 466 12.59 4.26 -12.11
C TYR A 466 14.10 4.41 -11.93
N ARG A 467 14.54 5.38 -11.11
CA ARG A 467 15.94 5.46 -10.70
C ARG A 467 16.33 4.18 -9.96
N ALA A 468 15.54 3.78 -8.97
CA ALA A 468 15.75 2.54 -8.24
C ALA A 468 15.74 1.30 -9.14
N PHE A 469 14.86 1.25 -10.15
CA PHE A 469 14.81 0.13 -11.11
C PHE A 469 16.07 0.04 -11.97
N VAL A 470 16.59 1.17 -12.47
CA VAL A 470 17.82 1.18 -13.26
C VAL A 470 19.01 0.78 -12.41
N GLU A 471 19.15 1.33 -11.19
CA GLU A 471 20.20 0.95 -10.25
C GLU A 471 20.17 -0.55 -9.93
N GLU A 472 19.00 -1.10 -9.60
CA GLU A 472 18.85 -2.53 -9.28
C GLU A 472 19.27 -3.40 -10.47
N ARG A 473 18.89 -3.03 -11.69
CA ARG A 473 19.26 -3.76 -12.92
C ARG A 473 20.75 -3.71 -13.19
N VAL A 474 21.42 -2.61 -12.89
CA VAL A 474 22.89 -2.51 -12.97
C VAL A 474 23.53 -3.47 -11.98
N GLU A 475 23.10 -3.45 -10.73
CA GLU A 475 23.67 -4.28 -9.66
C GLU A 475 23.39 -5.78 -9.84
N THR A 476 22.28 -6.14 -10.47
CA THR A 476 21.95 -7.54 -10.78
C THR A 476 22.57 -8.03 -12.08
N GLY A 477 23.17 -7.15 -12.88
CA GLY A 477 23.69 -7.48 -14.21
C GLY A 477 22.59 -7.80 -15.23
N ALA A 478 21.40 -7.22 -15.08
CA ALA A 478 20.27 -7.43 -15.97
C ALA A 478 20.60 -7.06 -17.42
N THR A 479 20.31 -7.95 -18.35
CA THR A 479 20.65 -7.79 -19.79
C THR A 479 19.51 -7.20 -20.63
N GLY A 480 18.29 -7.16 -20.10
CA GLY A 480 17.14 -6.61 -20.79
C GLY A 480 17.26 -5.10 -21.01
N ARG A 481 16.71 -4.62 -22.10
CA ARG A 481 16.71 -3.21 -22.46
C ARG A 481 15.82 -2.39 -21.53
N SER A 482 16.17 -1.11 -21.25
CA SER A 482 15.41 -0.18 -20.40
C SER A 482 15.07 1.09 -21.17
N TRP A 483 13.81 1.51 -21.18
CA TRP A 483 13.33 2.71 -21.87
C TRP A 483 12.55 3.60 -20.89
N LEU A 484 12.95 4.87 -20.76
CA LEU A 484 12.29 5.85 -19.93
C LEU A 484 11.54 6.89 -20.76
N PHE A 485 10.27 7.12 -20.46
CA PHE A 485 9.50 8.29 -20.86
C PHE A 485 9.31 9.20 -19.65
N PHE A 486 9.97 10.36 -19.66
CA PHE A 486 9.95 11.31 -18.56
C PHE A 486 9.26 12.62 -18.95
N GLY A 487 8.36 13.11 -18.11
CA GLY A 487 7.66 14.37 -18.28
C GLY A 487 7.84 15.35 -17.13
N GLU A 488 8.07 16.65 -17.46
CA GLU A 488 8.05 17.75 -16.50
C GLU A 488 7.70 19.09 -17.18
N ARG A 489 7.85 20.20 -16.46
CA ARG A 489 7.51 21.54 -16.98
C ARG A 489 8.56 22.06 -17.95
N ASN A 490 9.79 22.22 -17.48
CA ASN A 490 10.86 22.88 -18.22
C ASN A 490 12.14 22.04 -18.24
N TYR A 491 12.79 21.93 -19.38
CA TYR A 491 14.04 21.21 -19.53
C TYR A 491 15.16 21.77 -18.62
N THR A 492 15.31 23.11 -18.66
CA THR A 492 16.42 23.77 -17.96
C THR A 492 16.30 23.71 -16.44
N PHE A 493 15.07 23.69 -15.91
CA PHE A 493 14.85 23.87 -14.46
C PHE A 493 14.33 22.62 -13.77
N ASP A 494 13.67 21.71 -14.50
CA ASP A 494 12.84 20.67 -13.93
C ASP A 494 13.22 19.28 -14.41
N PHE A 495 14.37 19.11 -15.09
CA PHE A 495 14.81 17.78 -15.50
C PHE A 495 15.43 17.04 -14.31
N LEU A 496 14.57 16.42 -13.50
CA LEU A 496 14.96 15.70 -12.30
C LEU A 496 15.92 14.55 -12.63
N TYR A 497 17.01 14.43 -11.87
CA TYR A 497 18.06 13.41 -12.06
C TYR A 497 18.70 13.44 -13.46
N GLN A 498 18.79 14.61 -14.10
CA GLN A 498 19.33 14.71 -15.45
C GLN A 498 20.71 14.08 -15.62
N LEU A 499 21.61 14.27 -14.67
CA LEU A 499 22.97 13.72 -14.72
C LEU A 499 22.94 12.20 -14.59
N ASP A 500 22.13 11.65 -13.68
CA ASP A 500 21.99 10.20 -13.50
C ASP A 500 21.52 9.55 -14.82
N TRP A 501 20.50 10.15 -15.49
CA TRP A 501 20.01 9.62 -16.77
C TRP A 501 21.04 9.69 -17.88
N GLN A 502 21.86 10.72 -17.92
CA GLN A 502 22.97 10.84 -18.88
C GLN A 502 24.02 9.78 -18.64
N ASP A 503 24.40 9.53 -17.40
CA ASP A 503 25.36 8.49 -17.02
C ASP A 503 24.83 7.08 -17.30
N TYR A 504 23.53 6.82 -17.04
CA TYR A 504 22.90 5.54 -17.38
C TYR A 504 22.80 5.33 -18.91
N LEU A 505 22.58 6.38 -19.70
CA LEU A 505 22.65 6.29 -21.16
C LEU A 505 24.08 6.03 -21.65
N ALA A 506 25.06 6.72 -21.09
CA ALA A 506 26.48 6.57 -21.47
C ALA A 506 27.02 5.18 -21.13
N SER A 507 26.60 4.59 -20.00
CA SER A 507 26.96 3.23 -19.58
C SER A 507 26.09 2.13 -20.20
N ALA A 508 25.09 2.47 -21.02
CA ALA A 508 24.07 1.57 -21.56
C ALA A 508 23.17 0.86 -20.52
N ALA A 509 23.18 1.28 -19.26
CA ALA A 509 22.23 0.85 -18.23
C ALA A 509 20.78 1.28 -18.58
N LEU A 510 20.65 2.44 -19.21
CA LEU A 510 19.41 2.91 -19.84
C LEU A 510 19.61 2.87 -21.36
N THR A 511 18.77 2.12 -22.07
CA THR A 511 18.88 1.99 -23.52
C THR A 511 18.40 3.27 -24.23
N ARG A 512 17.36 3.91 -23.65
CA ARG A 512 16.71 5.07 -24.26
C ARG A 512 15.96 5.92 -23.26
N ILE A 513 15.91 7.22 -23.53
CA ILE A 513 15.02 8.18 -22.86
C ILE A 513 14.31 9.05 -23.90
N ASP A 514 12.99 9.21 -23.75
CA ASP A 514 12.19 10.21 -24.47
C ASP A 514 11.61 11.18 -23.44
N VAL A 515 11.82 12.49 -23.63
CA VAL A 515 11.42 13.53 -22.68
C VAL A 515 10.30 14.41 -23.21
N ALA A 516 9.45 14.89 -22.31
CA ALA A 516 8.35 15.80 -22.61
C ALA A 516 8.36 16.96 -21.61
N PHE A 517 8.72 18.15 -22.08
CA PHE A 517 8.68 19.37 -21.28
C PHE A 517 7.50 20.23 -21.72
N SER A 518 6.51 20.37 -20.85
CA SER A 518 5.19 20.91 -21.23
C SER A 518 5.15 22.43 -21.32
N ARG A 519 6.22 23.14 -20.92
CA ARG A 519 6.26 24.62 -20.88
C ARG A 519 7.42 25.24 -21.66
N ASP A 520 8.20 24.45 -22.40
CA ASP A 520 9.32 24.94 -23.20
C ASP A 520 8.88 25.42 -24.60
N GLN A 521 7.64 25.17 -24.98
CA GLN A 521 7.04 25.57 -26.25
C GLN A 521 5.58 26.02 -26.03
N PRO A 522 4.98 26.76 -26.99
CA PRO A 522 3.59 27.24 -26.87
C PRO A 522 2.56 26.12 -26.70
N GLU A 523 2.74 25.00 -27.44
CA GLU A 523 1.88 23.83 -27.32
C GLU A 523 2.43 22.89 -26.26
N LYS A 524 1.58 22.52 -25.29
CA LYS A 524 1.97 21.61 -24.22
C LYS A 524 2.19 20.20 -24.78
N ILE A 525 3.37 19.65 -24.53
CA ILE A 525 3.73 18.28 -24.86
C ILE A 525 3.89 17.48 -23.57
N TYR A 526 3.13 16.40 -23.42
CA TYR A 526 3.19 15.48 -22.29
C TYR A 526 3.71 14.11 -22.71
N VAL A 527 3.94 13.22 -21.77
CA VAL A 527 4.49 11.89 -22.02
C VAL A 527 3.64 11.06 -23.00
N GLN A 528 2.31 11.16 -22.94
CA GLN A 528 1.41 10.43 -23.84
C GLN A 528 1.59 10.82 -25.31
N GLN A 529 1.95 12.07 -25.63
CA GLN A 529 2.29 12.44 -27.00
C GLN A 529 3.61 11.83 -27.46
N ARG A 530 4.59 11.70 -26.56
CA ARG A 530 5.85 10.99 -26.86
C ARG A 530 5.61 9.50 -27.09
N LEU A 531 4.76 8.85 -26.30
CA LEU A 531 4.34 7.46 -26.53
C LEU A 531 3.73 7.30 -27.94
N TRP A 532 2.84 8.20 -28.33
CA TRP A 532 2.25 8.17 -29.67
C TRP A 532 3.27 8.36 -30.78
N GLN A 533 4.21 9.30 -30.63
CA GLN A 533 5.28 9.51 -31.59
C GLN A 533 6.15 8.26 -31.77
N ARG A 534 6.33 7.48 -30.72
CA ARG A 534 7.15 6.25 -30.69
C ARG A 534 6.33 4.96 -30.82
N ARG A 535 5.04 5.04 -31.12
CA ARG A 535 4.10 3.92 -31.05
C ARG A 535 4.52 2.63 -31.75
N THR A 536 5.20 2.75 -32.91
CA THR A 536 5.66 1.58 -33.67
C THR A 536 6.74 0.82 -32.89
N GLU A 537 7.78 1.51 -32.45
CA GLU A 537 8.86 0.93 -31.67
C GLU A 537 8.38 0.47 -30.28
N LEU A 538 7.45 1.21 -29.67
CA LEU A 538 6.82 0.82 -28.41
C LEU A 538 6.10 -0.54 -28.55
N ARG A 539 5.37 -0.77 -29.63
CA ARG A 539 4.73 -2.06 -29.92
C ARG A 539 5.75 -3.18 -30.08
N GLU A 540 6.83 -2.94 -30.83
CA GLU A 540 7.92 -3.92 -31.00
C GLU A 540 8.50 -4.35 -29.63
N TRP A 541 8.74 -3.41 -28.73
CA TRP A 541 9.21 -3.74 -27.39
C TRP A 541 8.16 -4.53 -26.57
N ILE A 542 6.87 -4.19 -26.69
CA ILE A 542 5.78 -4.92 -26.02
C ILE A 542 5.66 -6.35 -26.56
N GLU A 543 5.82 -6.55 -27.87
CA GLU A 543 5.83 -7.87 -28.52
C GLU A 543 7.05 -8.69 -28.10
N ASP A 544 8.21 -8.06 -27.88
CA ASP A 544 9.42 -8.66 -27.31
C ASP A 544 9.30 -8.99 -25.80
N GLY A 545 8.13 -8.79 -25.23
CA GLY A 545 7.82 -9.17 -23.85
C GLY A 545 8.08 -8.08 -22.83
N ALA A 546 8.20 -6.82 -23.21
CA ALA A 546 8.46 -5.73 -22.28
C ALA A 546 7.39 -5.62 -21.18
N HIS A 547 7.84 -5.26 -19.97
CA HIS A 547 6.99 -4.85 -18.85
C HIS A 547 6.87 -3.32 -18.86
N LEU A 548 5.64 -2.83 -18.71
CA LEU A 548 5.30 -1.42 -18.68
C LEU A 548 5.01 -0.97 -17.24
N TYR A 549 5.58 0.15 -16.87
CA TYR A 549 5.41 0.77 -15.56
C TYR A 549 4.93 2.21 -15.72
N VAL A 550 3.86 2.56 -15.00
CA VAL A 550 3.32 3.93 -14.95
C VAL A 550 3.35 4.42 -13.51
N CYS A 551 4.03 5.55 -13.24
CA CYS A 551 4.10 6.14 -11.92
C CYS A 551 3.90 7.66 -11.97
N GLY A 552 3.10 8.20 -11.04
CA GLY A 552 2.83 9.62 -10.87
C GLY A 552 1.35 9.96 -10.70
N ASP A 553 0.94 11.17 -11.15
CA ASP A 553 -0.41 11.69 -10.97
C ASP A 553 -1.48 10.79 -11.63
N GLU A 554 -2.39 10.29 -10.80
CA GLU A 554 -3.45 9.39 -11.23
C GLU A 554 -4.50 10.08 -12.10
N LYS A 555 -4.99 11.25 -11.65
CA LYS A 555 -6.16 11.93 -12.25
C LYS A 555 -5.87 12.53 -13.63
N GLY A 556 -4.62 12.89 -13.86
CA GLY A 556 -4.16 13.47 -15.13
C GLY A 556 -3.31 12.50 -15.93
N MET A 557 -2.03 12.42 -15.61
CA MET A 557 -1.02 11.72 -16.42
C MET A 557 -1.32 10.24 -16.63
N ALA A 558 -1.61 9.50 -15.55
CA ALA A 558 -1.78 8.05 -15.66
C ALA A 558 -3.02 7.68 -16.50
N ARG A 559 -4.13 8.41 -16.32
CA ARG A 559 -5.34 8.22 -17.15
C ARG A 559 -5.09 8.50 -18.61
N ASP A 560 -4.36 9.57 -18.94
CA ASP A 560 -4.07 9.93 -20.31
C ASP A 560 -3.08 8.93 -20.96
N VAL A 561 -2.13 8.41 -20.18
CA VAL A 561 -1.23 7.33 -20.61
C VAL A 561 -2.02 6.05 -20.89
N ASP A 562 -2.93 5.64 -20.00
CA ASP A 562 -3.80 4.47 -20.22
C ASP A 562 -4.58 4.57 -21.54
N GLN A 563 -5.23 5.71 -21.78
CA GLN A 563 -5.98 5.94 -23.01
C GLN A 563 -5.07 5.88 -24.24
N MET A 564 -3.88 6.45 -24.14
CA MET A 564 -2.90 6.43 -25.23
C MET A 564 -2.38 5.01 -25.50
N LEU A 565 -2.08 4.22 -24.46
CA LEU A 565 -1.66 2.83 -24.61
C LEU A 565 -2.76 1.98 -25.26
N VAL A 566 -4.02 2.15 -24.85
CA VAL A 566 -5.18 1.50 -25.49
C VAL A 566 -5.21 1.81 -26.99
N LYS A 567 -5.05 3.07 -27.37
CA LYS A 567 -5.02 3.51 -28.78
C LYS A 567 -3.82 2.91 -29.54
N ILE A 568 -2.64 2.92 -28.94
CA ILE A 568 -1.40 2.39 -29.54
C ILE A 568 -1.53 0.88 -29.77
N LEU A 569 -2.02 0.14 -28.80
CA LEU A 569 -2.20 -1.31 -28.88
C LEU A 569 -3.33 -1.71 -29.84
N GLY A 570 -4.37 -0.88 -29.92
CA GLY A 570 -5.53 -1.12 -30.76
C GLY A 570 -5.30 -0.76 -32.25
N GLU A 571 -4.38 0.17 -32.55
CA GLU A 571 -4.14 0.69 -33.91
C GLU A 571 -3.95 -0.42 -34.99
N PRO A 572 -3.15 -1.49 -34.76
CA PRO A 572 -2.98 -2.56 -35.71
C PRO A 572 -4.07 -3.64 -35.69
N LEU A 573 -4.98 -3.61 -34.73
CA LEU A 573 -5.91 -4.70 -34.44
C LEU A 573 -7.29 -4.44 -35.06
N LYS A 574 -7.93 -5.53 -35.51
CA LYS A 574 -9.36 -5.47 -35.85
C LYS A 574 -10.15 -5.30 -34.54
N GLY A 575 -10.84 -4.18 -34.39
CA GLY A 575 -11.56 -3.81 -33.16
C GLY A 575 -11.02 -2.53 -32.52
N GLY A 576 -9.89 -1.98 -33.02
CA GLY A 576 -9.36 -0.68 -32.58
C GLY A 576 -9.18 -0.60 -31.06
N ASP A 577 -9.70 0.46 -30.45
CA ASP A 577 -9.52 0.72 -29.00
C ASP A 577 -10.10 -0.37 -28.10
N GLU A 578 -11.15 -1.10 -28.54
CA GLU A 578 -11.68 -2.22 -27.75
C GLU A 578 -10.67 -3.37 -27.68
N ALA A 579 -10.05 -3.73 -28.80
CA ALA A 579 -9.00 -4.74 -28.83
C ALA A 579 -7.74 -4.28 -28.08
N GLY A 580 -7.39 -2.99 -28.17
CA GLY A 580 -6.30 -2.39 -27.40
C GLY A 580 -6.54 -2.47 -25.90
N ARG A 581 -7.76 -2.20 -25.45
CA ARG A 581 -8.17 -2.33 -24.04
C ARG A 581 -8.07 -3.78 -23.55
N ALA A 582 -8.55 -4.73 -24.35
CA ALA A 582 -8.44 -6.15 -24.03
C ALA A 582 -6.96 -6.58 -23.89
N LYS A 583 -6.08 -6.08 -24.76
CA LYS A 583 -4.64 -6.36 -24.71
C LYS A 583 -3.98 -5.75 -23.47
N LEU A 584 -4.29 -4.51 -23.14
CA LEU A 584 -3.76 -3.86 -21.93
C LEU A 584 -4.21 -4.59 -20.66
N LYS A 585 -5.47 -5.05 -20.63
CA LYS A 585 -6.01 -5.88 -19.55
C LYS A 585 -5.30 -7.23 -19.42
N GLU A 586 -5.01 -7.90 -20.53
CA GLU A 586 -4.19 -9.11 -20.55
C GLU A 586 -2.82 -8.85 -19.93
N MET A 587 -2.14 -7.78 -20.33
CA MET A 587 -0.84 -7.39 -19.79
C MET A 587 -0.90 -7.09 -18.28
N THR A 588 -1.98 -6.48 -17.79
CA THR A 588 -2.19 -6.24 -16.36
C THR A 588 -2.30 -7.57 -15.60
N ARG A 589 -3.11 -8.51 -16.09
CA ARG A 589 -3.28 -9.83 -15.49
C ARG A 589 -1.97 -10.62 -15.48
N ASP A 590 -1.16 -10.51 -16.51
CA ASP A 590 0.12 -11.20 -16.65
C ASP A 590 1.27 -10.47 -15.89
N GLY A 591 0.95 -9.40 -15.14
CA GLY A 591 1.92 -8.58 -14.39
C GLY A 591 2.87 -7.77 -15.27
N ARG A 592 2.57 -7.63 -16.56
CA ARG A 592 3.39 -6.88 -17.53
C ARG A 592 2.99 -5.42 -17.67
N TYR A 593 1.86 -5.02 -17.15
CA TYR A 593 1.44 -3.62 -17.01
C TYR A 593 1.15 -3.32 -15.55
N GLN A 594 1.96 -2.46 -14.94
CA GLN A 594 1.95 -2.18 -13.51
C GLN A 594 1.87 -0.67 -13.28
N ARG A 595 1.15 -0.26 -12.26
CA ARG A 595 0.92 1.15 -11.93
C ARG A 595 1.21 1.41 -10.46
N ASP A 596 1.90 2.53 -10.17
CA ASP A 596 2.11 3.10 -8.84
C ASP A 596 1.72 4.59 -8.93
N VAL A 597 0.42 4.86 -8.77
CA VAL A 597 -0.17 6.19 -9.00
C VAL A 597 -0.78 6.75 -7.73
N TYR A 598 -0.78 8.09 -7.57
CA TYR A 598 -1.18 8.79 -6.33
C TYR A 598 -1.78 10.16 -6.59
#